data_44c046b381376e83a2f6d21668093fd0
#
_entry.id   44c046b381376e83a2f6d21668093fd0
#
_cell.length_a   1.000
_cell.length_b   1.000
_cell.length_c   1.000
_cell.angle_alpha   90.00
_cell.angle_beta   90.00
_cell.angle_gamma   90.00
#
_symmetry.space_group_name_H-M   'P 1'
#
loop_
_entity.id
_entity.type
_entity.pdbx_description
1 polymer ?
#
loop_
_entity_poly.entity_id
_entity_poly.type
_entity_poly.pdbx_seq_one_letter_code
_entity_poly.pdbx_strand_id
1 'polypeptide(L)'
;MSNRIIGFLLLILSFSGGWLWMDYQNALHLPVVYKSSTITIEKGDSFNQITDKLVAQKLTIKPFWFKVIALQENAMTKIKTGEYELSPGLNIPEILDLFVHGKAKQYAITFPEGWSYKEIRQEIDKNPYLEHTLNNITFDALMAQLSVDLHHVATSNSTSIAPLEGLLFPDTYFFEKHMSDVSLLKRAYDKMQQVLQQEWQARAEGLPLKTPYEALILASIVEKETGEKSERPQIAGVFVRRLQQGILLQTDPTVIYGMGDSYQGDIRSKDLIAPTPYNTYVISGLPPTPIAMPGRDAIHSALHPENGDSLYFVAKGDGTHVFSASIKEHNAAVDNFQRKKK
;
A
#
# COMPACT_ATOMS: atom_id res chain seq x y z
N MET A 1 1.63 -48.05 -64.45
CA MET A 1 1.26 -48.04 -62.99
C MET A 1 1.81 -46.81 -62.25
N SER A 2 3.00 -46.36 -62.55
CA SER A 2 3.64 -45.20 -61.88
C SER A 2 2.83 -43.89 -61.88
N ASN A 3 2.32 -43.44 -63.02
CA ASN A 3 1.61 -42.16 -63.14
C ASN A 3 0.27 -42.11 -62.39
N ARG A 4 -0.44 -43.24 -62.23
CA ARG A 4 -1.68 -43.29 -61.44
C ARG A 4 -1.40 -43.24 -59.95
N ILE A 5 -0.30 -43.81 -59.47
CA ILE A 5 0.14 -43.79 -58.11
C ILE A 5 0.58 -42.36 -57.72
N ILE A 6 1.35 -41.67 -58.61
CA ILE A 6 1.75 -40.30 -58.44
C ILE A 6 0.54 -39.38 -58.39
N GLY A 7 -0.44 -39.56 -59.31
CA GLY A 7 -1.67 -38.78 -59.28
C GLY A 7 -2.48 -38.98 -57.99
N PHE A 8 -2.56 -40.20 -57.47
CA PHE A 8 -3.22 -40.51 -56.21
C PHE A 8 -2.50 -39.88 -55.00
N LEU A 9 -1.17 -39.92 -54.97
CA LEU A 9 -0.36 -39.30 -53.93
C LEU A 9 -0.50 -37.79 -53.93
N LEU A 10 -0.54 -37.14 -55.09
CA LEU A 10 -0.76 -35.70 -55.22
C LEU A 10 -2.17 -35.30 -54.74
N LEU A 11 -3.20 -36.10 -55.01
CA LEU A 11 -4.53 -35.90 -54.48
C LEU A 11 -4.57 -35.99 -52.96
N ILE A 12 -3.97 -37.03 -52.37
CA ILE A 12 -3.87 -37.16 -50.89
C ILE A 12 -3.14 -35.95 -50.30
N LEU A 13 -2.02 -35.55 -50.90
CA LEU A 13 -1.22 -34.41 -50.42
C LEU A 13 -2.03 -33.12 -50.48
N SER A 14 -2.80 -32.91 -51.57
CA SER A 14 -3.65 -31.73 -51.75
C SER A 14 -4.78 -31.69 -50.72
N PHE A 15 -5.49 -32.84 -50.50
CA PHE A 15 -6.55 -32.94 -49.51
C PHE A 15 -6.00 -32.77 -48.08
N SER A 16 -4.84 -33.39 -47.78
CA SER A 16 -4.20 -33.26 -46.46
C SER A 16 -3.72 -31.82 -46.20
N GLY A 17 -3.14 -31.18 -47.24
CA GLY A 17 -2.73 -29.77 -47.17
C GLY A 17 -3.92 -28.82 -46.99
N GLY A 18 -4.99 -29.04 -47.74
CA GLY A 18 -6.22 -28.26 -47.60
C GLY A 18 -6.88 -28.45 -46.25
N TRP A 19 -6.93 -29.67 -45.71
CA TRP A 19 -7.44 -29.95 -44.39
C TRP A 19 -6.57 -29.29 -43.29
N LEU A 20 -5.25 -29.39 -43.39
CA LEU A 20 -4.31 -28.78 -42.45
C LEU A 20 -4.42 -27.25 -42.46
N TRP A 21 -4.58 -26.65 -43.63
CA TRP A 21 -4.81 -25.23 -43.80
C TRP A 21 -6.12 -24.79 -43.16
N MET A 22 -7.21 -25.52 -43.38
CA MET A 22 -8.50 -25.23 -42.78
C MET A 22 -8.42 -25.36 -41.25
N ASP A 23 -7.77 -26.40 -40.74
CA ASP A 23 -7.60 -26.60 -39.29
C ASP A 23 -6.76 -25.50 -38.64
N TYR A 24 -5.73 -25.01 -39.33
CA TYR A 24 -4.96 -23.81 -38.92
C TYR A 24 -5.81 -22.55 -38.91
N GLN A 25 -6.62 -22.30 -39.96
CA GLN A 25 -7.51 -21.13 -40.00
C GLN A 25 -8.54 -21.18 -38.89
N ASN A 26 -9.07 -22.35 -38.59
CA ASN A 26 -9.97 -22.57 -37.46
C ASN A 26 -9.29 -22.22 -36.13
N ALA A 27 -8.04 -22.63 -35.94
CA ALA A 27 -7.26 -22.32 -34.73
C ALA A 27 -6.96 -20.84 -34.58
N LEU A 28 -6.82 -20.10 -35.70
CA LEU A 28 -6.60 -18.66 -35.68
C LEU A 28 -7.86 -17.86 -35.34
N HIS A 29 -9.03 -18.27 -35.84
CA HIS A 29 -10.19 -17.41 -35.88
C HIS A 29 -11.37 -17.88 -35.01
N LEU A 30 -11.45 -19.21 -34.76
CA LEU A 30 -12.54 -19.69 -33.94
C LEU A 30 -12.28 -19.47 -32.43
N PRO A 31 -13.33 -19.09 -31.68
CA PRO A 31 -13.20 -18.95 -30.25
C PRO A 31 -12.86 -20.30 -29.58
N VAL A 32 -11.95 -20.29 -28.65
CA VAL A 32 -11.54 -21.47 -27.85
C VAL A 32 -12.04 -21.37 -26.41
N VAL A 33 -12.50 -20.19 -25.98
CA VAL A 33 -13.06 -19.91 -24.65
C VAL A 33 -14.57 -19.77 -24.80
N TYR A 34 -15.36 -20.69 -24.23
CA TYR A 34 -16.84 -20.65 -24.25
C TYR A 34 -17.45 -20.22 -22.92
N LYS A 35 -16.70 -20.35 -21.82
CA LYS A 35 -17.11 -19.89 -20.48
C LYS A 35 -15.96 -19.11 -19.86
N SER A 36 -16.31 -18.05 -19.12
CA SER A 36 -15.30 -17.33 -18.34
C SER A 36 -14.55 -18.29 -17.42
N SER A 37 -13.24 -18.21 -17.45
CA SER A 37 -12.33 -19.00 -16.61
C SER A 37 -11.11 -18.17 -16.24
N THR A 38 -10.39 -18.58 -15.20
CA THR A 38 -9.20 -17.88 -14.75
C THR A 38 -8.01 -18.84 -14.83
N ILE A 39 -6.91 -18.40 -15.44
CA ILE A 39 -5.65 -19.14 -15.49
C ILE A 39 -4.58 -18.39 -14.69
N THR A 40 -3.80 -19.12 -13.90
CA THR A 40 -2.61 -18.58 -13.22
C THR A 40 -1.35 -19.08 -13.91
N ILE A 41 -0.53 -18.13 -14.41
CA ILE A 41 0.80 -18.37 -14.95
C ILE A 41 1.81 -18.03 -13.86
N GLU A 42 2.52 -19.04 -13.36
CA GLU A 42 3.46 -18.91 -12.25
C GLU A 42 4.87 -18.62 -12.75
N LYS A 43 5.70 -18.05 -11.88
CA LYS A 43 7.12 -17.83 -12.20
C LYS A 43 7.83 -19.16 -12.40
N GLY A 44 8.38 -19.35 -13.60
CA GLY A 44 9.07 -20.60 -13.97
C GLY A 44 8.21 -21.57 -14.79
N ASP A 45 6.92 -21.27 -15.01
CA ASP A 45 6.10 -22.07 -15.93
C ASP A 45 6.71 -22.07 -17.32
N SER A 46 6.94 -23.26 -17.84
CA SER A 46 7.30 -23.44 -19.26
C SER A 46 6.07 -23.26 -20.15
N PHE A 47 6.29 -22.94 -21.42
CA PHE A 47 5.21 -22.81 -22.40
C PHE A 47 4.31 -24.06 -22.46
N ASN A 48 4.90 -25.26 -22.32
CA ASN A 48 4.14 -26.50 -22.29
C ASN A 48 3.24 -26.60 -21.05
N GLN A 49 3.75 -26.24 -19.88
CA GLN A 49 2.93 -26.21 -18.64
C GLN A 49 1.78 -25.21 -18.75
N ILE A 50 2.00 -24.04 -19.36
CA ILE A 50 0.93 -23.08 -19.63
C ILE A 50 -0.12 -23.68 -20.56
N THR A 51 0.32 -24.37 -21.63
CA THR A 51 -0.58 -25.06 -22.54
C THR A 51 -1.39 -26.14 -21.83
N ASP A 52 -0.74 -26.94 -20.98
CA ASP A 52 -1.42 -28.00 -20.21
C ASP A 52 -2.45 -27.41 -19.24
N LYS A 53 -2.13 -26.29 -18.59
CA LYS A 53 -3.08 -25.54 -17.73
C LYS A 53 -4.31 -25.08 -18.53
N LEU A 54 -4.14 -24.59 -19.75
CA LEU A 54 -5.24 -24.19 -20.63
C LEU A 54 -6.12 -25.37 -21.04
N VAL A 55 -5.51 -26.48 -21.41
CA VAL A 55 -6.23 -27.72 -21.75
C VAL A 55 -6.98 -28.27 -20.53
N ALA A 56 -6.38 -28.26 -19.36
CA ALA A 56 -7.01 -28.72 -18.11
C ALA A 56 -8.28 -27.92 -17.77
N GLN A 57 -8.38 -26.67 -18.21
CA GLN A 57 -9.58 -25.85 -18.09
C GLN A 57 -10.67 -26.14 -19.12
N LYS A 58 -10.49 -27.22 -19.91
CA LYS A 58 -11.43 -27.67 -20.96
C LYS A 58 -11.63 -26.63 -22.07
N LEU A 59 -10.64 -25.81 -22.34
CA LEU A 59 -10.62 -24.94 -23.51
C LEU A 59 -10.43 -25.77 -24.76
N THR A 60 -11.06 -25.39 -25.87
CA THR A 60 -10.95 -26.10 -27.15
C THR A 60 -9.63 -25.77 -27.88
N ILE A 61 -8.51 -25.88 -27.14
CA ILE A 61 -7.18 -25.59 -27.68
C ILE A 61 -6.51 -26.88 -28.14
N LYS A 62 -6.00 -26.86 -29.38
CA LYS A 62 -5.11 -27.91 -29.89
C LYS A 62 -3.66 -27.49 -29.58
N PRO A 63 -2.92 -28.21 -28.70
CA PRO A 63 -1.57 -27.83 -28.26
C PRO A 63 -0.59 -27.57 -29.41
N PHE A 64 -0.70 -28.34 -30.49
CA PHE A 64 0.11 -28.15 -31.67
C PHE A 64 -0.07 -26.78 -32.31
N TRP A 65 -1.32 -26.34 -32.55
CA TRP A 65 -1.62 -25.03 -33.15
C TRP A 65 -1.33 -23.90 -32.20
N PHE A 66 -1.58 -24.06 -30.90
CA PHE A 66 -1.21 -23.08 -29.90
C PHE A 66 0.29 -22.77 -29.92
N LYS A 67 1.12 -23.81 -30.04
CA LYS A 67 2.57 -23.68 -30.16
C LYS A 67 2.99 -23.03 -31.48
N VAL A 68 2.40 -23.41 -32.61
CA VAL A 68 2.72 -22.86 -33.94
C VAL A 68 2.39 -21.37 -33.98
N ILE A 69 1.20 -20.98 -33.51
CA ILE A 69 0.77 -19.57 -33.48
C ILE A 69 1.64 -18.78 -32.53
N ALA A 70 1.95 -19.29 -31.34
CA ALA A 70 2.83 -18.63 -30.37
C ALA A 70 4.26 -18.39 -30.91
N LEU A 71 4.77 -19.30 -31.76
CA LEU A 71 6.04 -19.12 -32.46
C LEU A 71 5.95 -18.00 -33.51
N GLN A 72 4.88 -17.99 -34.29
CA GLN A 72 4.65 -16.97 -35.33
C GLN A 72 4.50 -15.57 -34.73
N GLU A 73 3.79 -15.46 -33.63
CA GLU A 73 3.57 -14.22 -32.88
C GLU A 73 4.80 -13.81 -32.03
N ASN A 74 5.84 -14.67 -32.01
CA ASN A 74 7.01 -14.47 -31.13
C ASN A 74 6.61 -14.26 -29.65
N ALA A 75 5.58 -14.99 -29.22
CA ALA A 75 4.96 -14.85 -27.89
C ALA A 75 5.59 -15.77 -26.84
N MET A 76 6.18 -16.93 -27.24
CA MET A 76 6.60 -18.00 -26.32
C MET A 76 7.48 -17.55 -25.14
N THR A 77 8.35 -16.55 -25.37
CA THR A 77 9.29 -16.01 -24.37
C THR A 77 8.84 -14.70 -23.74
N LYS A 78 7.69 -14.16 -24.16
CA LYS A 78 7.18 -12.86 -23.72
C LYS A 78 5.97 -12.98 -22.81
N ILE A 79 5.47 -14.19 -22.58
CA ILE A 79 4.36 -14.43 -21.66
C ILE A 79 4.75 -13.97 -20.26
N LYS A 80 3.90 -13.14 -19.66
CA LYS A 80 4.09 -12.63 -18.30
C LYS A 80 3.43 -13.55 -17.27
N THR A 81 4.01 -13.62 -16.09
CA THR A 81 3.39 -14.27 -14.93
C THR A 81 2.19 -13.46 -14.46
N GLY A 82 1.22 -14.12 -13.83
CA GLY A 82 0.03 -13.47 -13.29
C GLY A 82 -1.22 -14.33 -13.43
N GLU A 83 -2.31 -13.81 -12.91
CA GLU A 83 -3.64 -14.39 -13.06
C GLU A 83 -4.39 -13.67 -14.17
N TYR A 84 -4.89 -14.43 -15.15
CA TYR A 84 -5.60 -13.86 -16.30
C TYR A 84 -7.02 -14.38 -16.34
N GLU A 85 -7.97 -13.48 -16.56
CA GLU A 85 -9.35 -13.83 -16.79
C GLU A 85 -9.57 -14.03 -18.30
N LEU A 86 -9.98 -15.25 -18.68
CA LEU A 86 -10.30 -15.62 -20.06
C LEU A 86 -11.78 -15.43 -20.28
N SER A 87 -12.16 -14.36 -20.98
CA SER A 87 -13.55 -14.06 -21.32
C SER A 87 -14.04 -14.95 -22.47
N PRO A 88 -15.34 -15.31 -22.50
CA PRO A 88 -15.92 -16.03 -23.62
C PRO A 88 -15.71 -15.30 -24.95
N GLY A 89 -15.42 -16.06 -26.00
CA GLY A 89 -15.22 -15.54 -27.35
C GLY A 89 -13.75 -15.42 -27.76
N LEU A 90 -12.80 -15.51 -26.84
CA LEU A 90 -11.37 -15.41 -27.17
C LEU A 90 -10.90 -16.56 -28.05
N ASN A 91 -10.10 -16.23 -29.09
CA ASN A 91 -9.34 -17.14 -29.92
C ASN A 91 -7.88 -17.27 -29.44
N ILE A 92 -7.06 -18.11 -30.09
CA ILE A 92 -5.67 -18.35 -29.68
C ILE A 92 -4.80 -17.07 -29.75
N PRO A 93 -4.78 -16.29 -30.86
CA PRO A 93 -4.03 -15.04 -30.91
C PRO A 93 -4.41 -14.06 -29.80
N GLU A 94 -5.70 -13.91 -29.50
CA GLU A 94 -6.18 -13.00 -28.44
C GLU A 94 -5.76 -13.45 -27.04
N ILE A 95 -5.71 -14.76 -26.79
CA ILE A 95 -5.17 -15.32 -25.54
C ILE A 95 -3.67 -15.05 -25.43
N LEU A 96 -2.92 -15.23 -26.50
CA LEU A 96 -1.48 -14.94 -26.53
C LEU A 96 -1.21 -13.45 -26.34
N ASP A 97 -1.99 -12.57 -26.98
CA ASP A 97 -1.90 -11.14 -26.79
C ASP A 97 -2.21 -10.75 -25.34
N LEU A 98 -3.26 -11.34 -24.75
CA LEU A 98 -3.59 -11.14 -23.34
C LEU A 98 -2.42 -11.51 -22.41
N PHE A 99 -1.73 -12.62 -22.68
CA PHE A 99 -0.60 -13.06 -21.85
C PHE A 99 0.68 -12.21 -22.05
N VAL A 100 0.87 -11.64 -23.22
CA VAL A 100 2.06 -10.82 -23.56
C VAL A 100 1.86 -9.36 -23.23
N HIS A 101 0.72 -8.79 -23.59
CA HIS A 101 0.45 -7.34 -23.50
C HIS A 101 -0.66 -6.98 -22.49
N GLY A 102 -1.52 -7.96 -22.17
CA GLY A 102 -2.61 -7.76 -21.23
C GLY A 102 -2.13 -7.46 -19.81
N LYS A 103 -3.06 -6.98 -19.01
CA LYS A 103 -2.85 -6.79 -17.57
C LYS A 103 -3.33 -8.03 -16.85
N ALA A 104 -2.46 -8.60 -16.01
CA ALA A 104 -2.88 -9.61 -15.06
C ALA A 104 -3.97 -9.05 -14.14
N LYS A 105 -4.80 -9.93 -13.61
CA LYS A 105 -5.82 -9.56 -12.62
C LYS A 105 -5.18 -8.88 -11.44
N GLN A 106 -5.69 -7.70 -11.11
CA GLN A 106 -5.20 -6.91 -10.02
C GLN A 106 -6.02 -7.19 -8.76
N TYR A 107 -5.33 -7.38 -7.66
CA TYR A 107 -5.87 -7.39 -6.31
C TYR A 107 -5.57 -6.04 -5.66
N ALA A 108 -6.30 -5.70 -4.62
CA ALA A 108 -6.09 -4.46 -3.89
C ALA A 108 -5.93 -4.74 -2.40
N ILE A 109 -5.07 -3.95 -1.76
CA ILE A 109 -4.95 -3.86 -0.30
C ILE A 109 -4.94 -2.39 0.07
N THR A 110 -5.68 -2.02 1.11
CA THR A 110 -5.77 -0.64 1.56
C THR A 110 -5.10 -0.48 2.91
N PHE A 111 -4.24 0.53 3.02
CA PHE A 111 -3.66 1.00 4.26
C PHE A 111 -4.33 2.33 4.61
N PRO A 112 -5.27 2.37 5.56
CA PRO A 112 -5.94 3.59 5.99
C PRO A 112 -5.00 4.59 6.65
N GLU A 113 -5.33 5.89 6.54
CA GLU A 113 -4.69 6.95 7.31
C GLU A 113 -4.86 6.67 8.81
N GLY A 114 -3.86 7.00 9.60
CA GLY A 114 -3.85 6.83 11.04
C GLY A 114 -3.62 5.40 11.55
N TRP A 115 -3.43 4.41 10.66
CA TRP A 115 -3.01 3.07 11.05
C TRP A 115 -1.56 3.06 11.54
N SER A 116 -1.27 2.15 12.47
CA SER A 116 0.08 1.79 12.90
C SER A 116 0.71 0.78 11.94
N TYR A 117 2.03 0.63 11.98
CA TYR A 117 2.73 -0.44 11.27
C TYR A 117 2.23 -1.85 11.67
N LYS A 118 1.85 -2.03 12.94
CA LYS A 118 1.29 -3.30 13.42
C LYS A 118 -0.01 -3.66 12.69
N GLU A 119 -0.91 -2.69 12.48
CA GLU A 119 -2.16 -2.90 11.76
C GLU A 119 -1.91 -3.20 10.27
N ILE A 120 -1.01 -2.47 9.63
CA ILE A 120 -0.58 -2.76 8.24
C ILE A 120 -0.03 -4.17 8.12
N ARG A 121 0.84 -4.58 9.06
CA ARG A 121 1.42 -5.91 9.06
C ARG A 121 0.36 -7.00 9.20
N GLN A 122 -0.61 -6.82 10.09
CA GLN A 122 -1.72 -7.75 10.26
C GLN A 122 -2.58 -7.87 9.00
N GLU A 123 -2.79 -6.78 8.28
CA GLU A 123 -3.55 -6.78 7.04
C GLU A 123 -2.80 -7.50 5.91
N ILE A 124 -1.48 -7.28 5.81
CA ILE A 124 -0.61 -8.02 4.89
C ILE A 124 -0.64 -9.52 5.20
N ASP A 125 -0.47 -9.90 6.47
CA ASP A 125 -0.41 -11.30 6.89
C ASP A 125 -1.73 -12.07 6.63
N LYS A 126 -2.87 -11.38 6.62
CA LYS A 126 -4.17 -11.97 6.28
C LYS A 126 -4.42 -12.11 4.78
N ASN A 127 -3.65 -11.45 3.93
CA ASN A 127 -3.92 -11.41 2.50
C ASN A 127 -3.44 -12.69 1.79
N PRO A 128 -4.34 -13.54 1.25
CA PRO A 128 -3.96 -14.84 0.68
C PRO A 128 -3.34 -14.74 -0.72
N TYR A 129 -3.31 -13.57 -1.31
CA TYR A 129 -2.82 -13.35 -2.67
C TYR A 129 -1.39 -12.82 -2.71
N LEU A 130 -0.83 -12.40 -1.55
CA LEU A 130 0.56 -11.96 -1.42
C LEU A 130 1.49 -13.14 -1.13
N GLU A 131 2.73 -13.05 -1.58
CA GLU A 131 3.82 -13.91 -1.12
C GLU A 131 4.41 -13.33 0.17
N HIS A 132 4.29 -14.07 1.28
CA HIS A 132 4.70 -13.62 2.62
C HIS A 132 6.20 -13.77 2.85
N THR A 133 7.00 -12.95 2.18
CA THR A 133 8.48 -12.94 2.27
C THR A 133 9.00 -12.24 3.52
N LEU A 134 8.20 -11.36 4.14
CA LEU A 134 8.53 -10.65 5.40
C LEU A 134 8.83 -11.59 6.56
N ASN A 135 8.28 -12.82 6.55
CA ASN A 135 8.50 -13.79 7.62
C ASN A 135 9.92 -14.37 7.63
N ASN A 136 10.62 -14.28 6.49
CA ASN A 136 11.93 -14.92 6.27
C ASN A 136 13.06 -13.90 6.04
N ILE A 137 12.78 -12.59 6.11
CA ILE A 137 13.78 -11.55 5.90
C ILE A 137 14.30 -11.02 7.23
N THR A 138 15.60 -10.78 7.33
CA THR A 138 16.16 -10.10 8.49
C THR A 138 15.83 -8.61 8.47
N PHE A 139 15.84 -7.97 9.63
CA PHE A 139 15.61 -6.54 9.75
C PHE A 139 16.54 -5.72 8.84
N ASP A 140 17.85 -5.97 8.89
CA ASP A 140 18.84 -5.24 8.09
C ASP A 140 18.62 -5.43 6.58
N ALA A 141 18.27 -6.64 6.15
CA ALA A 141 17.96 -6.92 4.76
C ALA A 141 16.64 -6.23 4.32
N LEU A 142 15.64 -6.15 5.19
CA LEU A 142 14.41 -5.39 4.91
C LEU A 142 14.72 -3.91 4.76
N MET A 143 15.45 -3.30 5.70
CA MET A 143 15.82 -1.88 5.63
C MET A 143 16.64 -1.58 4.38
N ALA A 144 17.57 -2.46 4.00
CA ALA A 144 18.34 -2.32 2.77
C ALA A 144 17.47 -2.40 1.52
N GLN A 145 16.51 -3.35 1.46
CA GLN A 145 15.59 -3.47 0.32
C GLN A 145 14.65 -2.27 0.21
N LEU A 146 14.18 -1.75 1.33
CA LEU A 146 13.35 -0.54 1.37
C LEU A 146 14.18 0.73 1.11
N SER A 147 15.52 0.68 1.19
CA SER A 147 16.42 1.82 1.12
C SER A 147 16.17 2.84 2.23
N VAL A 148 15.83 2.35 3.44
CA VAL A 148 15.60 3.20 4.61
C VAL A 148 16.92 3.75 5.12
N ASP A 149 17.02 5.08 5.21
CA ASP A 149 18.15 5.73 5.88
C ASP A 149 17.97 5.67 7.40
N LEU A 150 18.65 4.71 8.02
CA LEU A 150 18.59 4.50 9.47
C LEU A 150 19.19 5.66 10.29
N HIS A 151 19.99 6.56 9.68
CA HIS A 151 20.54 7.72 10.40
C HIS A 151 19.47 8.73 10.83
N HIS A 152 18.33 8.75 10.15
CA HIS A 152 17.20 9.62 10.48
C HIS A 152 16.11 8.91 11.30
N VAL A 153 16.15 7.58 11.32
CA VAL A 153 15.25 6.79 12.17
C VAL A 153 15.92 6.65 13.53
N ALA A 154 15.32 7.24 14.57
CA ALA A 154 15.87 7.19 15.91
C ALA A 154 16.26 5.75 16.27
N THR A 155 17.54 5.53 16.53
CA THR A 155 18.08 4.27 17.05
C THR A 155 17.63 4.11 18.50
N SER A 156 16.34 3.87 18.72
CA SER A 156 15.89 3.35 20.00
C SER A 156 16.39 1.90 20.08
N ASN A 157 17.08 1.57 21.15
CA ASN A 157 17.61 0.23 21.46
C ASN A 157 16.52 -0.85 21.62
N SER A 158 15.42 -0.74 20.92
CA SER A 158 14.33 -1.71 20.94
C SER A 158 14.33 -2.55 19.65
N THR A 159 14.57 -3.82 19.83
CA THR A 159 14.39 -4.94 18.91
C THR A 159 12.94 -5.06 18.34
N SER A 160 12.10 -4.05 18.48
CA SER A 160 10.71 -4.07 18.06
C SER A 160 10.47 -3.23 16.80
N ILE A 161 9.74 -3.75 15.94
CA ILE A 161 8.97 -3.42 14.71
C ILE A 161 8.72 -1.91 14.42
N ALA A 162 9.07 -0.99 15.33
CA ALA A 162 8.86 0.46 15.25
C ALA A 162 9.62 1.25 14.14
N PRO A 163 10.67 0.74 13.48
CA PRO A 163 11.40 1.54 12.50
C PRO A 163 10.63 1.91 11.25
N LEU A 164 9.52 1.24 10.95
CA LEU A 164 8.66 1.57 9.80
C LEU A 164 7.42 2.38 10.19
N GLU A 165 7.26 2.74 11.48
CA GLU A 165 6.14 3.55 11.92
C GLU A 165 6.17 4.93 11.25
N GLY A 166 5.04 5.31 10.64
CA GLY A 166 4.90 6.55 9.88
C GLY A 166 5.55 6.56 8.50
N LEU A 167 6.36 5.56 8.13
CA LEU A 167 7.16 5.57 6.90
C LEU A 167 6.46 4.96 5.68
N LEU A 168 5.26 4.42 5.83
CA LEU A 168 4.47 3.84 4.74
C LEU A 168 3.30 4.74 4.40
N PHE A 169 3.17 5.15 3.14
CA PHE A 169 2.07 6.05 2.76
C PHE A 169 0.73 5.30 2.78
N PRO A 170 -0.29 5.84 3.48
CA PRO A 170 -1.63 5.26 3.49
C PRO A 170 -2.30 5.47 2.13
N ASP A 171 -2.67 4.36 1.49
CA ASP A 171 -3.35 4.33 0.19
C ASP A 171 -3.91 2.96 -0.13
N THR A 172 -4.59 2.83 -1.26
CA THR A 172 -4.95 1.55 -1.85
C THR A 172 -3.90 1.13 -2.88
N TYR A 173 -3.25 0.00 -2.62
CA TYR A 173 -2.20 -0.56 -3.47
C TYR A 173 -2.73 -1.72 -4.29
N PHE A 174 -2.65 -1.61 -5.61
CA PHE A 174 -2.96 -2.69 -6.53
C PHE A 174 -1.72 -3.56 -6.75
N PHE A 175 -1.92 -4.88 -6.79
CA PHE A 175 -0.85 -5.85 -6.95
C PHE A 175 -1.32 -7.10 -7.70
N GLU A 176 -0.38 -7.82 -8.30
CA GLU A 176 -0.63 -9.11 -8.95
C GLU A 176 -0.48 -10.25 -7.94
N LYS A 177 -1.22 -11.33 -8.15
CA LYS A 177 -1.11 -12.53 -7.31
C LYS A 177 0.35 -12.99 -7.18
N HIS A 178 0.74 -13.38 -5.98
CA HIS A 178 2.13 -13.76 -5.62
C HIS A 178 3.16 -12.62 -5.70
N MET A 179 2.70 -11.35 -5.73
CA MET A 179 3.63 -10.25 -5.46
C MET A 179 4.16 -10.37 -4.02
N SER A 180 5.47 -10.16 -3.84
CA SER A 180 6.09 -10.13 -2.54
C SER A 180 5.56 -8.97 -1.68
N ASP A 181 5.23 -9.25 -0.44
CA ASP A 181 4.83 -8.25 0.56
C ASP A 181 5.93 -7.19 0.79
N VAL A 182 7.21 -7.55 0.71
CA VAL A 182 8.33 -6.59 0.75
C VAL A 182 8.27 -5.62 -0.42
N SER A 183 7.92 -6.09 -1.63
CA SER A 183 7.75 -5.21 -2.80
C SER A 183 6.59 -4.23 -2.62
N LEU A 184 5.52 -4.67 -1.96
CA LEU A 184 4.38 -3.82 -1.61
C LEU A 184 4.79 -2.74 -0.61
N LEU A 185 5.49 -3.11 0.46
CA LEU A 185 6.02 -2.16 1.45
C LEU A 185 6.98 -1.16 0.82
N LYS A 186 7.84 -1.61 -0.11
CA LYS A 186 8.75 -0.71 -0.85
C LYS A 186 7.98 0.38 -1.60
N ARG A 187 6.91 0.02 -2.28
CA ARG A 187 6.06 0.99 -2.99
C ARG A 187 5.41 2.00 -2.02
N ALA A 188 4.93 1.51 -0.86
CA ALA A 188 4.33 2.38 0.14
C ALA A 188 5.37 3.32 0.78
N TYR A 189 6.57 2.83 1.04
CA TYR A 189 7.71 3.62 1.52
C TYR A 189 8.13 4.68 0.50
N ASP A 190 8.36 4.29 -0.76
CA ASP A 190 8.78 5.23 -1.81
C ASP A 190 7.76 6.35 -2.00
N LYS A 191 6.47 6.01 -1.94
CA LYS A 191 5.39 7.00 -2.03
C LYS A 191 5.41 7.96 -0.84
N MET A 192 5.65 7.46 0.38
CA MET A 192 5.80 8.33 1.55
C MET A 192 6.98 9.28 1.39
N GLN A 193 8.14 8.78 0.96
CA GLN A 193 9.32 9.62 0.73
C GLN A 193 9.03 10.70 -0.32
N GLN A 194 8.37 10.34 -1.40
CA GLN A 194 8.00 11.30 -2.45
C GLN A 194 7.07 12.39 -1.93
N VAL A 195 5.99 12.02 -1.22
CA VAL A 195 5.02 12.97 -0.67
C VAL A 195 5.69 13.87 0.36
N LEU A 196 6.42 13.28 1.31
CA LEU A 196 7.10 14.02 2.37
C LEU A 196 8.11 15.02 1.81
N GLN A 197 8.89 14.62 0.80
CA GLN A 197 9.87 15.50 0.17
C GLN A 197 9.19 16.68 -0.57
N GLN A 198 8.08 16.42 -1.27
CA GLN A 198 7.31 17.47 -1.93
C GLN A 198 6.77 18.51 -0.94
N GLU A 199 6.11 18.04 0.12
CA GLU A 199 5.53 18.92 1.15
C GLU A 199 6.63 19.66 1.93
N TRP A 200 7.75 19.00 2.24
CA TRP A 200 8.89 19.62 2.92
C TRP A 200 9.53 20.76 2.12
N GLN A 201 9.66 20.60 0.79
CA GLN A 201 10.19 21.66 -0.08
C GLN A 201 9.28 22.89 -0.13
N ALA A 202 7.97 22.69 -0.03
CA ALA A 202 6.96 23.75 -0.06
C ALA A 202 6.62 24.33 1.31
N ARG A 203 7.26 23.85 2.42
CA ARG A 203 6.88 24.20 3.78
C ARG A 203 6.92 25.69 4.10
N ALA A 204 6.07 26.10 5.02
CA ALA A 204 6.10 27.45 5.58
C ALA A 204 7.44 27.78 6.24
N GLU A 205 7.82 29.04 6.25
CA GLU A 205 9.02 29.52 6.93
C GLU A 205 8.84 29.56 8.45
N GLY A 206 9.95 29.49 9.19
CA GLY A 206 9.93 29.66 10.65
C GLY A 206 9.39 28.50 11.46
N LEU A 207 9.19 27.32 10.84
CA LEU A 207 8.78 26.12 11.56
C LEU A 207 9.87 25.63 12.53
N PRO A 208 9.52 25.15 13.73
CA PRO A 208 10.47 24.59 14.69
C PRO A 208 10.89 23.15 14.36
N LEU A 209 10.79 22.76 13.09
CA LEU A 209 11.09 21.43 12.58
C LEU A 209 12.40 21.48 11.79
N LYS A 210 13.35 20.60 12.12
CA LYS A 210 14.72 20.60 11.53
C LYS A 210 14.84 19.65 10.34
N THR A 211 14.05 18.60 10.31
CA THR A 211 14.13 17.53 9.30
C THR A 211 12.77 17.14 8.77
N PRO A 212 12.69 16.55 7.56
CA PRO A 212 11.45 15.95 7.07
C PRO A 212 10.86 14.90 8.03
N TYR A 213 11.73 14.16 8.73
CA TYR A 213 11.30 13.15 9.68
C TYR A 213 10.58 13.76 10.89
N GLU A 214 11.05 14.90 11.42
CA GLU A 214 10.35 15.63 12.46
C GLU A 214 8.97 16.13 12.02
N ALA A 215 8.85 16.54 10.74
CA ALA A 215 7.56 16.88 10.15
C ALA A 215 6.61 15.66 10.08
N LEU A 216 7.14 14.49 9.76
CA LEU A 216 6.38 13.26 9.74
C LEU A 216 5.89 12.85 11.15
N ILE A 217 6.73 13.04 12.17
CA ILE A 217 6.35 12.83 13.57
C ILE A 217 5.16 13.75 13.93
N LEU A 218 5.29 15.06 13.68
CA LEU A 218 4.20 16.01 13.97
C LEU A 218 2.93 15.66 13.18
N ALA A 219 3.07 15.33 11.90
CA ALA A 219 1.95 14.93 11.04
C ALA A 219 1.21 13.71 11.59
N SER A 220 1.92 12.73 12.13
CA SER A 220 1.31 11.53 12.72
C SER A 220 0.50 11.85 13.99
N ILE A 221 0.91 12.87 14.74
CA ILE A 221 0.16 13.37 15.90
C ILE A 221 -1.11 14.07 15.41
N VAL A 222 -0.99 14.99 14.45
CA VAL A 222 -2.13 15.71 13.87
C VAL A 222 -3.15 14.72 13.27
N GLU A 223 -2.68 13.68 12.59
CA GLU A 223 -3.53 12.61 12.03
C GLU A 223 -4.38 11.92 13.10
N LYS A 224 -3.80 11.68 14.27
CA LYS A 224 -4.48 10.97 15.37
C LYS A 224 -5.36 11.88 16.23
N GLU A 225 -5.19 13.21 16.15
CA GLU A 225 -5.97 14.16 16.96
C GLU A 225 -7.37 14.42 16.41
N THR A 226 -7.53 14.46 15.11
CA THR A 226 -8.83 14.80 14.53
C THR A 226 -9.15 14.04 13.26
N GLY A 227 -10.40 13.57 13.17
CA GLY A 227 -11.00 13.11 11.93
C GLY A 227 -11.53 14.24 11.05
N GLU A 228 -11.70 15.48 11.63
CA GLU A 228 -12.16 16.66 10.91
C GLU A 228 -11.00 17.32 10.15
N LYS A 229 -10.97 17.14 8.84
CA LYS A 229 -9.85 17.59 8.00
C LYS A 229 -9.66 19.10 8.02
N SER A 230 -10.74 19.86 8.15
CA SER A 230 -10.70 21.33 8.16
C SER A 230 -10.00 21.91 9.39
N GLU A 231 -9.93 21.17 10.50
CA GLU A 231 -9.27 21.60 11.73
C GLU A 231 -7.78 21.23 11.81
N ARG A 232 -7.29 20.35 10.92
CA ARG A 232 -5.89 19.89 10.92
C ARG A 232 -4.87 21.03 10.91
N PRO A 233 -5.03 22.11 10.09
CA PRO A 233 -4.09 23.24 10.12
C PRO A 233 -4.10 24.02 11.45
N GLN A 234 -5.25 24.15 12.11
CA GLN A 234 -5.37 24.81 13.42
C GLN A 234 -4.69 23.99 14.52
N ILE A 235 -4.95 22.68 14.55
CA ILE A 235 -4.31 21.74 15.49
C ILE A 235 -2.80 21.74 15.30
N ALA A 236 -2.33 21.65 14.06
CA ALA A 236 -0.91 21.77 13.73
C ALA A 236 -0.33 23.11 14.23
N GLY A 237 -1.08 24.21 14.05
CA GLY A 237 -0.71 25.53 14.56
C GLY A 237 -0.53 25.57 16.07
N VAL A 238 -1.39 24.92 16.84
CA VAL A 238 -1.23 24.80 18.30
C VAL A 238 0.06 24.07 18.64
N PHE A 239 0.33 22.91 18.03
CA PHE A 239 1.54 22.13 18.31
C PHE A 239 2.82 22.88 17.90
N VAL A 240 2.83 23.53 16.74
CA VAL A 240 3.98 24.34 16.28
C VAL A 240 4.27 25.47 17.26
N ARG A 241 3.27 26.21 17.72
CA ARG A 241 3.43 27.31 18.73
C ARG A 241 3.93 26.77 20.07
N ARG A 242 3.40 25.60 20.51
CA ARG A 242 3.91 24.95 21.74
C ARG A 242 5.37 24.56 21.61
N LEU A 243 5.78 23.95 20.49
CA LEU A 243 7.20 23.62 20.23
C LEU A 243 8.08 24.88 20.24
N GLN A 244 7.66 25.98 19.59
CA GLN A 244 8.38 27.25 19.56
C GLN A 244 8.57 27.85 20.95
N GLN A 245 7.58 27.68 21.83
CA GLN A 245 7.59 28.22 23.19
C GLN A 245 8.16 27.25 24.23
N GLY A 246 8.58 26.05 23.84
CA GLY A 246 9.05 25.03 24.79
C GLY A 246 7.96 24.45 25.70
N ILE A 247 6.69 24.59 25.30
CA ILE A 247 5.54 24.04 26.02
C ILE A 247 5.40 22.55 25.64
N LEU A 248 5.10 21.69 26.61
CA LEU A 248 4.84 20.27 26.39
C LEU A 248 3.65 20.08 25.45
N LEU A 249 3.72 19.11 24.53
CA LEU A 249 2.63 18.89 23.54
C LEU A 249 1.35 18.38 24.20
N GLN A 250 1.44 17.50 25.21
CA GLN A 250 0.32 17.02 26.04
C GLN A 250 -0.82 16.47 25.21
N THR A 251 -0.52 15.49 24.36
CA THR A 251 -1.45 14.88 23.43
C THR A 251 -1.65 13.41 23.74
N ASP A 252 -2.90 13.02 23.96
CA ASP A 252 -3.30 11.67 24.38
C ASP A 252 -2.86 10.57 23.40
N PRO A 253 -2.96 10.72 22.07
CA PRO A 253 -2.49 9.73 21.11
C PRO A 253 -1.05 9.27 21.33
N THR A 254 -0.15 10.14 21.76
CA THR A 254 1.25 9.76 22.04
C THR A 254 1.38 8.88 23.27
N VAL A 255 0.55 9.11 24.29
CA VAL A 255 0.48 8.26 25.49
C VAL A 255 -0.07 6.89 25.12
N ILE A 256 -1.17 6.85 24.35
CA ILE A 256 -1.77 5.61 23.85
C ILE A 256 -0.75 4.79 23.08
N TYR A 257 -0.02 5.42 22.15
CA TYR A 257 1.02 4.74 21.39
C TYR A 257 2.13 4.19 22.30
N GLY A 258 2.59 4.99 23.27
CA GLY A 258 3.59 4.56 24.25
C GLY A 258 3.14 3.42 25.17
N MET A 259 1.84 3.29 25.44
CA MET A 259 1.26 2.17 26.17
C MET A 259 1.23 0.87 25.34
N GLY A 260 1.16 0.98 24.03
CA GLY A 260 1.11 -0.18 23.14
C GLY A 260 -0.01 -1.14 23.51
N ASP A 261 0.31 -2.44 23.65
CA ASP A 261 -0.68 -3.49 23.96
C ASP A 261 -1.28 -3.40 25.39
N SER A 262 -0.73 -2.56 26.26
CA SER A 262 -1.31 -2.30 27.59
C SER A 262 -2.49 -1.33 27.57
N TYR A 263 -2.73 -0.65 26.47
CA TYR A 263 -3.89 0.24 26.32
C TYR A 263 -5.19 -0.59 26.24
N GLN A 264 -6.13 -0.29 27.12
CA GLN A 264 -7.41 -1.00 27.25
C GLN A 264 -8.63 -0.11 26.93
N GLY A 265 -8.43 0.95 26.14
CA GLY A 265 -9.53 1.84 25.73
C GLY A 265 -9.70 3.10 26.61
N ASP A 266 -8.95 3.22 27.71
CA ASP A 266 -9.02 4.38 28.61
C ASP A 266 -7.63 4.80 29.10
N ILE A 267 -7.39 6.11 29.24
CA ILE A 267 -6.17 6.68 29.80
C ILE A 267 -6.43 7.07 31.24
N ARG A 268 -5.65 6.53 32.15
CA ARG A 268 -5.75 6.82 33.60
C ARG A 268 -4.75 7.92 33.99
N SER A 269 -5.00 8.62 35.09
CA SER A 269 -4.09 9.66 35.59
C SER A 269 -2.65 9.18 35.78
N LYS A 270 -2.43 7.92 36.16
CA LYS A 270 -1.10 7.32 36.27
C LYS A 270 -0.37 7.20 34.91
N ASP A 271 -1.11 7.03 33.83
CA ASP A 271 -0.55 6.86 32.49
C ASP A 271 -0.05 8.21 31.95
N LEU A 272 -0.70 9.32 32.34
CA LEU A 272 -0.27 10.68 31.98
C LEU A 272 1.04 11.13 32.63
N ILE A 273 1.44 10.49 33.74
CA ILE A 273 2.69 10.77 34.45
C ILE A 273 3.77 9.70 34.24
N ALA A 274 3.45 8.64 33.49
CA ALA A 274 4.39 7.55 33.24
C ALA A 274 5.57 8.01 32.37
N PRO A 275 6.84 7.76 32.77
CA PRO A 275 8.02 8.25 32.04
C PRO A 275 8.33 7.35 30.83
N THR A 276 7.50 7.43 29.78
CA THR A 276 7.77 6.76 28.51
C THR A 276 8.34 7.74 27.48
N PRO A 277 9.13 7.29 26.50
CA PRO A 277 9.68 8.17 25.46
C PRO A 277 8.60 8.85 24.59
N TYR A 278 7.38 8.33 24.61
CA TYR A 278 6.24 8.83 23.83
C TYR A 278 5.30 9.73 24.66
N ASN A 279 5.44 9.77 25.98
CA ASN A 279 4.52 10.54 26.82
C ASN A 279 4.81 12.04 26.76
N THR A 280 4.13 12.75 25.87
CA THR A 280 4.27 14.21 25.67
C THR A 280 3.69 15.06 26.80
N TYR A 281 3.14 14.45 27.87
CA TYR A 281 2.83 15.13 29.13
C TYR A 281 4.05 15.29 30.03
N VAL A 282 5.12 14.50 29.80
CA VAL A 282 6.33 14.53 30.62
C VAL A 282 7.62 14.79 29.83
N ILE A 283 7.64 14.48 28.52
CA ILE A 283 8.78 14.80 27.66
C ILE A 283 8.58 16.14 26.95
N SER A 284 9.68 16.87 26.73
CA SER A 284 9.69 18.09 25.93
C SER A 284 9.95 17.78 24.45
N GLY A 285 9.25 18.50 23.58
CA GLY A 285 9.40 18.35 22.13
C GLY A 285 8.60 17.20 21.55
N LEU A 286 9.06 16.71 20.38
CA LEU A 286 8.44 15.60 19.66
C LEU A 286 8.82 14.24 20.27
N PRO A 287 7.95 13.22 20.17
CA PRO A 287 8.33 11.85 20.49
C PRO A 287 9.41 11.35 19.50
N PRO A 288 10.08 10.21 19.79
CA PRO A 288 11.22 9.75 19.00
C PRO A 288 10.86 9.26 17.59
N THR A 289 9.61 8.83 17.38
CA THR A 289 9.13 8.34 16.07
C THR A 289 7.71 8.84 15.80
N PRO A 290 7.22 8.76 14.56
CA PRO A 290 5.79 8.85 14.30
C PRO A 290 5.01 7.81 15.13
N ILE A 291 3.73 8.06 15.33
CA ILE A 291 2.81 7.20 16.11
C ILE A 291 1.72 6.55 15.25
N ALA A 292 1.70 6.87 13.96
CA ALA A 292 0.77 6.33 12.98
C ALA A 292 1.25 6.69 11.57
N MET A 293 0.62 6.14 10.54
CA MET A 293 0.80 6.50 9.13
C MET A 293 -0.02 7.76 8.80
N PRO A 294 0.57 8.95 8.67
CA PRO A 294 -0.18 10.16 8.33
C PRO A 294 -0.51 10.21 6.84
N GLY A 295 -1.71 10.71 6.50
CA GLY A 295 -2.07 11.06 5.15
C GLY A 295 -1.43 12.36 4.67
N ARG A 296 -1.58 12.66 3.37
CA ARG A 296 -1.04 13.90 2.78
C ARG A 296 -1.57 15.15 3.47
N ASP A 297 -2.86 15.18 3.82
CA ASP A 297 -3.49 16.35 4.45
C ASP A 297 -2.88 16.65 5.85
N ALA A 298 -2.54 15.61 6.62
CA ALA A 298 -1.89 15.78 7.91
C ALA A 298 -0.43 16.25 7.75
N ILE A 299 0.31 15.71 6.76
CA ILE A 299 1.68 16.16 6.43
C ILE A 299 1.66 17.61 5.97
N HIS A 300 0.74 17.96 5.08
CA HIS A 300 0.57 19.33 4.63
C HIS A 300 0.26 20.29 5.80
N SER A 301 -0.69 19.93 6.67
CA SER A 301 -1.06 20.74 7.82
C SER A 301 0.09 20.95 8.81
N ALA A 302 0.89 19.93 9.07
CA ALA A 302 2.09 20.04 9.92
C ALA A 302 3.13 21.00 9.34
N LEU A 303 3.20 21.12 8.01
CA LEU A 303 4.14 21.97 7.29
C LEU A 303 3.56 23.33 6.86
N HIS A 304 2.24 23.50 6.93
CA HIS A 304 1.50 24.74 6.66
C HIS A 304 0.47 24.99 7.78
N PRO A 305 0.94 25.13 9.02
CA PRO A 305 0.04 25.35 10.16
C PRO A 305 -0.68 26.69 10.04
N GLU A 306 -1.92 26.73 10.53
CA GLU A 306 -2.67 27.97 10.57
C GLU A 306 -2.03 28.97 11.54
N ASN A 307 -1.90 30.21 11.09
CA ASN A 307 -1.45 31.30 11.92
C ASN A 307 -2.49 31.65 13.01
N GLY A 308 -2.03 32.10 14.16
CA GLY A 308 -2.90 32.47 15.26
C GLY A 308 -2.15 32.46 16.58
N ASP A 309 -2.90 32.53 17.68
CA ASP A 309 -2.40 32.62 19.05
C ASP A 309 -2.85 31.44 19.93
N SER A 310 -3.69 30.56 19.42
CA SER A 310 -4.22 29.41 20.19
C SER A 310 -3.10 28.46 20.61
N LEU A 311 -3.07 28.16 21.91
CA LEU A 311 -2.14 27.21 22.53
C LEU A 311 -2.85 25.96 23.07
N TYR A 312 -4.18 25.97 23.10
CA TYR A 312 -5.02 24.90 23.64
C TYR A 312 -6.19 24.60 22.70
N PHE A 313 -6.68 23.37 22.74
CA PHE A 313 -7.95 23.00 22.15
C PHE A 313 -8.64 21.95 23.01
N VAL A 314 -9.96 21.86 22.90
CA VAL A 314 -10.79 20.88 23.60
C VAL A 314 -11.94 20.42 22.70
N ALA A 315 -12.23 19.12 22.69
CA ALA A 315 -13.32 18.54 21.91
C ALA A 315 -14.70 19.04 22.41
N LYS A 316 -15.57 19.41 21.46
CA LYS A 316 -16.96 19.79 21.76
C LYS A 316 -17.88 18.58 21.94
N GLY A 317 -17.44 17.41 21.46
CA GLY A 317 -18.21 16.17 21.47
C GLY A 317 -19.10 15.96 20.22
N ASP A 318 -18.95 16.80 19.22
CA ASP A 318 -19.57 16.70 17.88
C ASP A 318 -18.54 16.37 16.77
N GLY A 319 -17.31 16.03 17.18
CA GLY A 319 -16.17 15.77 16.28
C GLY A 319 -15.31 16.99 16.01
N THR A 320 -15.71 18.19 16.50
CA THR A 320 -14.96 19.44 16.34
C THR A 320 -14.37 19.92 17.68
N HIS A 321 -13.51 20.98 17.61
CA HIS A 321 -12.79 21.51 18.76
C HIS A 321 -13.08 23.00 18.99
N VAL A 322 -12.87 23.46 20.22
CA VAL A 322 -12.73 24.88 20.59
C VAL A 322 -11.26 25.16 20.81
N PHE A 323 -10.77 26.19 20.17
CA PHE A 323 -9.39 26.65 20.28
C PHE A 323 -9.31 27.84 21.25
N SER A 324 -8.26 27.93 22.07
CA SER A 324 -8.07 28.93 23.08
C SER A 324 -6.62 29.41 23.16
N ALA A 325 -6.41 30.70 23.32
CA ALA A 325 -5.08 31.28 23.47
C ALA A 325 -4.54 31.18 24.91
N SER A 326 -5.42 31.13 25.89
CA SER A 326 -5.05 31.10 27.31
C SER A 326 -5.61 29.88 28.04
N ILE A 327 -4.91 29.46 29.11
CA ILE A 327 -5.38 28.39 30.00
C ILE A 327 -6.73 28.72 30.66
N LYS A 328 -7.01 30.00 30.90
CA LYS A 328 -8.28 30.44 31.47
C LYS A 328 -9.45 30.18 30.53
N GLU A 329 -9.28 30.52 29.25
CA GLU A 329 -10.29 30.26 28.21
C GLU A 329 -10.45 28.75 27.98
N HIS A 330 -9.34 28.00 27.94
CA HIS A 330 -9.37 26.56 27.81
C HIS A 330 -10.16 25.90 28.96
N ASN A 331 -9.89 26.26 30.21
CA ASN A 331 -10.62 25.74 31.36
C ASN A 331 -12.13 26.04 31.30
N ALA A 332 -12.49 27.24 30.86
CA ALA A 332 -13.90 27.61 30.65
C ALA A 332 -14.55 26.75 29.53
N ALA A 333 -13.83 26.45 28.46
CA ALA A 333 -14.29 25.57 27.42
C ALA A 333 -14.44 24.12 27.91
N VAL A 334 -13.46 23.59 28.68
CA VAL A 334 -13.56 22.27 29.32
C VAL A 334 -14.79 22.17 30.23
N ASP A 335 -15.03 23.16 31.05
CA ASP A 335 -16.22 23.23 31.94
C ASP A 335 -17.53 23.18 31.11
N ASN A 336 -17.57 23.88 30.00
CA ASN A 336 -18.76 23.95 29.15
C ASN A 336 -19.03 22.68 28.37
N PHE A 337 -18.00 22.06 27.81
CA PHE A 337 -18.16 20.95 26.82
C PHE A 337 -17.95 19.57 27.41
N GLN A 338 -17.15 19.42 28.48
CA GLN A 338 -16.82 18.12 29.05
C GLN A 338 -17.43 17.90 30.44
N ARG A 339 -17.46 18.91 31.34
CA ARG A 339 -17.93 18.74 32.72
C ARG A 339 -19.44 18.93 32.88
N LYS A 340 -20.09 19.80 32.08
CA LYS A 340 -21.55 20.06 32.18
C LYS A 340 -22.42 19.00 31.48
N LYS A 341 -21.83 18.03 30.81
CA LYS A 341 -22.54 16.90 30.14
C LYS A 341 -22.67 15.66 31.03
N LYS A 342 -22.32 15.71 32.33
CA LYS A 342 -22.50 14.63 33.30
C LYS A 342 -23.73 14.82 34.16
#